data_0423c5964b4a3fff9b1f52a4f95715ce
#
_entry.id   0423c5964b4a3fff9b1f52a4f95715ce
#
_cell.length_a   1.000
_cell.length_b   1.000
_cell.length_c   1.000
_cell.angle_alpha   90.00
_cell.angle_beta   90.00
_cell.angle_gamma   90.00
#
_symmetry.space_group_name_H-M   'P 1'
#
loop_
_entity.id
_entity.type
_entity.pdbx_description
1 polymer ?
#
loop_
_entity_poly.entity_id
_entity_poly.type
_entity_poly.pdbx_seq_one_letter_code
_entity_poly.pdbx_strand_id
1 'polypeptide(L)'
;MISILLQMQRQRQEEEVKKLNEQLKDAADKDALTGLYNRRYLNQYLGELILDEKEEFDAVLIDLDFFKHVNDNYGHGFGDIILVEFARLLTKHVKNKGIAVRFGGEEFMLVLKGMNTDEIGKMLEHIRREYKEYTKHEKNIECSFSSGVQHYTEGIAVTVLYRLADEKLYAAKERGRNQDVFDLES
;
A
#
# COMPACT_ATOMS: atom_id res chain seq x y z
N MET A 1 -24.61 -40.80 -22.80
CA MET A 1 -24.77 -40.54 -21.34
C MET A 1 -23.43 -40.51 -20.62
N ILE A 2 -22.60 -41.54 -20.73
CA ILE A 2 -21.25 -41.60 -20.09
C ILE A 2 -20.33 -40.43 -20.51
N SER A 3 -20.32 -40.07 -21.79
CA SER A 3 -19.49 -38.95 -22.32
C SER A 3 -19.86 -37.59 -21.70
N ILE A 4 -21.16 -37.34 -21.47
CA ILE A 4 -21.63 -36.07 -20.84
C ILE A 4 -21.22 -36.02 -19.38
N LEU A 5 -21.31 -37.12 -18.66
CA LEU A 5 -20.90 -37.22 -17.26
C LEU A 5 -19.40 -36.98 -17.12
N LEU A 6 -18.59 -37.56 -18.00
CA LEU A 6 -17.13 -37.35 -18.03
C LEU A 6 -16.77 -35.89 -18.36
N GLN A 7 -17.48 -35.25 -19.27
CA GLN A 7 -17.28 -33.82 -19.58
C GLN A 7 -17.64 -32.94 -18.39
N MET A 8 -18.75 -33.19 -17.69
CA MET A 8 -19.18 -32.46 -16.51
C MET A 8 -18.17 -32.61 -15.35
N GLN A 9 -17.63 -33.83 -15.16
CA GLN A 9 -16.61 -34.06 -14.14
C GLN A 9 -15.30 -33.29 -14.47
N ARG A 10 -14.87 -33.31 -15.72
CA ARG A 10 -13.70 -32.57 -16.16
C ARG A 10 -13.86 -31.08 -15.99
N GLN A 11 -14.99 -30.50 -16.36
CA GLN A 11 -15.27 -29.09 -16.17
C GLN A 11 -15.24 -28.69 -14.69
N ARG A 12 -15.83 -29.49 -13.81
CA ARG A 12 -15.77 -29.24 -12.35
C ARG A 12 -14.35 -29.28 -11.82
N GLN A 13 -13.54 -30.23 -12.25
CA GLN A 13 -12.13 -30.31 -11.85
C GLN A 13 -11.32 -29.10 -12.36
N GLU A 14 -11.55 -28.66 -13.59
CA GLU A 14 -10.90 -27.47 -14.17
C GLU A 14 -11.29 -26.20 -13.40
N GLU A 15 -12.56 -26.05 -13.03
CA GLU A 15 -13.04 -24.92 -12.21
C GLU A 15 -12.46 -24.94 -10.78
N GLU A 16 -12.37 -26.12 -10.17
CA GLU A 16 -11.80 -26.28 -8.83
C GLU A 16 -10.28 -25.97 -8.82
N VAL A 17 -9.55 -26.47 -9.81
CA VAL A 17 -8.12 -26.15 -9.99
C VAL A 17 -7.91 -24.67 -10.23
N LYS A 18 -8.74 -24.03 -11.07
CA LYS A 18 -8.68 -22.59 -11.32
C LYS A 18 -8.91 -21.81 -10.03
N LYS A 19 -9.94 -22.14 -9.27
CA LYS A 19 -10.24 -21.50 -7.99
C LYS A 19 -9.10 -21.65 -6.97
N LEU A 20 -8.53 -22.86 -6.89
CA LEU A 20 -7.39 -23.10 -6.00
C LEU A 20 -6.15 -22.30 -6.42
N ASN A 21 -5.88 -22.21 -7.70
CA ASN A 21 -4.77 -21.40 -8.22
C ASN A 21 -4.97 -19.90 -7.96
N GLU A 22 -6.19 -19.38 -8.07
CA GLU A 22 -6.54 -18.00 -7.72
C GLU A 22 -6.33 -17.75 -6.22
N GLN A 23 -6.77 -18.67 -5.36
CA GLN A 23 -6.54 -18.57 -3.91
C GLN A 23 -5.06 -18.62 -3.54
N LEU A 24 -4.29 -19.51 -4.18
CA LEU A 24 -2.83 -19.58 -3.98
C LEU A 24 -2.14 -18.31 -4.45
N LYS A 25 -2.56 -17.74 -5.57
CA LYS A 25 -2.03 -16.47 -6.07
C LYS A 25 -2.34 -15.33 -5.10
N ASP A 26 -3.59 -15.21 -4.65
CA ASP A 26 -3.99 -14.20 -3.68
C ASP A 26 -3.21 -14.32 -2.36
N ALA A 27 -3.08 -15.53 -1.83
CA ALA A 27 -2.29 -15.77 -0.61
C ALA A 27 -0.80 -15.44 -0.78
N ALA A 28 -0.26 -15.62 -2.00
CA ALA A 28 1.11 -15.27 -2.30
C ALA A 28 1.32 -13.77 -2.53
N ASP A 29 0.32 -13.03 -3.00
CA ASP A 29 0.43 -11.62 -3.42
C ASP A 29 0.00 -10.64 -2.32
N LYS A 30 -0.69 -11.12 -1.27
CA LYS A 30 -1.24 -10.27 -0.21
C LYS A 30 -0.51 -10.44 1.12
N ASP A 31 -0.55 -9.38 1.94
CA ASP A 31 -0.16 -9.40 3.34
C ASP A 31 -1.28 -10.03 4.18
N ALA A 32 -0.95 -11.04 4.97
CA ALA A 32 -1.93 -11.83 5.72
C ALA A 32 -2.67 -11.03 6.81
N LEU A 33 -2.04 -9.98 7.38
CA LEU A 33 -2.66 -9.17 8.42
C LEU A 33 -3.61 -8.12 7.83
N THR A 34 -3.15 -7.40 6.82
CA THR A 34 -3.84 -6.20 6.31
C THR A 34 -4.69 -6.46 5.08
N GLY A 35 -4.47 -7.57 4.37
CA GLY A 35 -5.12 -7.88 3.10
C GLY A 35 -4.68 -7.01 1.91
N LEU A 36 -3.79 -6.05 2.13
CA LEU A 36 -3.16 -5.29 1.04
C LEU A 36 -2.22 -6.18 0.22
N TYR A 37 -1.82 -5.70 -0.94
CA TYR A 37 -0.72 -6.35 -1.65
C TYR A 37 0.56 -6.32 -0.80
N ASN A 38 1.43 -7.30 -0.99
CA ASN A 38 2.73 -7.37 -0.35
C ASN A 38 3.84 -6.82 -1.26
N ARG A 39 5.06 -6.69 -0.71
CA ARG A 39 6.22 -6.19 -1.43
C ARG A 39 6.58 -7.02 -2.67
N ARG A 40 6.31 -8.33 -2.65
CA ARG A 40 6.57 -9.21 -3.81
C ARG A 40 5.70 -8.81 -4.99
N TYR A 41 4.40 -8.64 -4.74
CA TYR A 41 3.45 -8.18 -5.76
C TYR A 41 3.84 -6.79 -6.30
N LEU A 42 4.22 -5.87 -5.43
CA LEU A 42 4.65 -4.52 -5.82
C LEU A 42 5.80 -4.55 -6.83
N ASN A 43 6.84 -5.37 -6.57
CA ASN A 43 7.97 -5.48 -7.48
C ASN A 43 7.56 -6.01 -8.87
N GLN A 44 6.66 -6.99 -8.91
CA GLN A 44 6.12 -7.48 -10.17
C GLN A 44 5.31 -6.40 -10.88
N TYR A 45 4.39 -5.75 -10.17
CA TYR A 45 3.53 -4.69 -10.70
C TYR A 45 4.32 -3.51 -11.26
N LEU A 46 5.33 -3.02 -10.54
CA LEU A 46 6.19 -1.95 -11.02
C LEU A 46 7.05 -2.40 -12.23
N GLY A 47 7.50 -3.66 -12.25
CA GLY A 47 8.20 -4.20 -13.41
C GLY A 47 7.35 -4.19 -14.67
N GLU A 48 6.07 -4.58 -14.56
CA GLU A 48 5.11 -4.54 -15.67
C GLU A 48 4.78 -3.09 -16.06
N LEU A 49 4.60 -2.20 -15.09
CA LEU A 49 4.24 -0.81 -15.31
C LEU A 49 5.34 0.00 -16.03
N ILE A 50 6.60 -0.24 -15.66
CA ILE A 50 7.76 0.45 -16.27
C ILE A 50 8.02 -0.02 -17.73
N LEU A 51 7.58 -1.22 -18.08
CA LEU A 51 7.64 -1.71 -19.46
C LEU A 51 6.62 -0.99 -20.37
N ASP A 52 5.58 -0.39 -19.81
CA ASP A 52 4.63 0.45 -20.56
C ASP A 52 5.11 1.91 -20.50
N GLU A 53 5.94 2.29 -21.47
CA GLU A 53 6.62 3.61 -21.58
C GLU A 53 5.66 4.82 -21.57
N LYS A 54 4.34 4.60 -21.60
CA LYS A 54 3.33 5.66 -21.59
C LYS A 54 2.68 5.89 -20.23
N GLU A 55 2.96 5.06 -19.25
CA GLU A 55 2.34 5.12 -17.95
C GLU A 55 3.12 6.02 -16.98
N GLU A 56 2.55 7.18 -16.70
CA GLU A 56 3.02 8.06 -15.62
C GLU A 56 2.39 7.64 -14.29
N PHE A 57 3.18 7.58 -13.24
CA PHE A 57 2.71 7.25 -11.91
C PHE A 57 3.56 7.89 -10.82
N ASP A 58 2.99 7.95 -9.63
CA ASP A 58 3.68 8.39 -8.42
C ASP A 58 3.77 7.25 -7.42
N ALA A 59 4.95 7.09 -6.82
CA ALA A 59 5.20 6.20 -5.70
C ALA A 59 5.16 7.00 -4.40
N VAL A 60 4.31 6.60 -3.45
CA VAL A 60 4.20 7.23 -2.13
C VAL A 60 4.66 6.22 -1.08
N LEU A 61 5.83 6.42 -0.51
CA LEU A 61 6.30 5.62 0.63
C LEU A 61 5.82 6.26 1.92
N ILE A 62 5.16 5.46 2.76
CA ILE A 62 4.50 5.90 3.99
C ILE A 62 5.06 5.09 5.16
N ASP A 63 5.25 5.75 6.31
CA ASP A 63 5.63 5.11 7.57
C ASP A 63 4.79 5.69 8.72
N LEU A 64 4.24 4.81 9.56
CA LEU A 64 3.44 5.22 10.71
C LEU A 64 4.33 5.80 11.81
N ASP A 65 4.10 7.07 12.13
CA ASP A 65 4.91 7.78 13.11
C ASP A 65 4.77 7.16 14.50
N PHE A 66 5.90 6.93 15.15
CA PHE A 66 5.98 6.41 16.52
C PHE A 66 5.25 5.07 16.76
N PHE A 67 5.09 4.25 15.72
CA PHE A 67 4.35 2.97 15.81
C PHE A 67 4.92 2.04 16.88
N LYS A 68 6.25 2.03 17.06
CA LYS A 68 6.88 1.29 18.16
C LYS A 68 6.32 1.72 19.54
N HIS A 69 6.13 3.01 19.78
CA HIS A 69 5.55 3.50 21.05
C HIS A 69 4.11 3.00 21.24
N VAL A 70 3.36 2.86 20.17
CA VAL A 70 2.01 2.27 20.24
C VAL A 70 2.09 0.82 20.70
N ASN A 71 2.97 0.02 20.11
CA ASN A 71 3.20 -1.37 20.52
C ASN A 71 3.68 -1.48 21.98
N ASP A 72 4.64 -0.65 22.37
CA ASP A 72 5.22 -0.67 23.71
C ASP A 72 4.18 -0.31 24.80
N ASN A 73 3.26 0.62 24.52
CA ASN A 73 2.26 1.09 25.48
C ASN A 73 0.94 0.31 25.46
N TYR A 74 0.52 -0.21 24.30
CA TYR A 74 -0.81 -0.82 24.12
C TYR A 74 -0.75 -2.28 23.67
N GLY A 75 0.46 -2.80 23.44
CA GLY A 75 0.70 -4.18 23.00
C GLY A 75 0.54 -4.38 21.49
N HIS A 76 1.16 -5.45 20.99
CA HIS A 76 1.17 -5.79 19.55
C HIS A 76 -0.24 -6.00 18.97
N GLY A 77 -1.16 -6.58 19.78
CA GLY A 77 -2.55 -6.77 19.31
C GLY A 77 -3.26 -5.46 18.95
N PHE A 78 -2.99 -4.38 19.69
CA PHE A 78 -3.53 -3.07 19.32
C PHE A 78 -2.78 -2.46 18.15
N GLY A 79 -1.47 -2.65 18.05
CA GLY A 79 -0.69 -2.29 16.87
C GLY A 79 -1.23 -2.95 15.59
N ASP A 80 -1.61 -4.23 15.65
CA ASP A 80 -2.22 -4.94 14.52
C ASP A 80 -3.57 -4.32 14.12
N ILE A 81 -4.42 -3.94 15.08
CA ILE A 81 -5.69 -3.23 14.81
C ILE A 81 -5.43 -1.93 14.07
N ILE A 82 -4.43 -1.14 14.49
CA ILE A 82 -4.04 0.12 13.85
C ILE A 82 -3.54 -0.11 12.42
N LEU A 83 -2.72 -1.12 12.18
CA LEU A 83 -2.25 -1.48 10.85
C LEU A 83 -3.39 -1.88 9.92
N VAL A 84 -4.34 -2.67 10.40
CA VAL A 84 -5.52 -3.11 9.63
C VAL A 84 -6.41 -1.90 9.29
N GLU A 85 -6.65 -1.01 10.24
CA GLU A 85 -7.45 0.19 9.98
C GLU A 85 -6.77 1.13 8.99
N PHE A 86 -5.46 1.35 9.14
CA PHE A 86 -4.72 2.16 8.17
C PHE A 86 -4.79 1.57 6.77
N ALA A 87 -4.62 0.25 6.63
CA ALA A 87 -4.77 -0.45 5.35
C ALA A 87 -6.19 -0.30 4.76
N ARG A 88 -7.22 -0.32 5.59
CA ARG A 88 -8.61 -0.09 5.17
C ARG A 88 -8.80 1.33 4.62
N LEU A 89 -8.20 2.33 5.27
CA LEU A 89 -8.23 3.72 4.80
C LEU A 89 -7.48 3.87 3.47
N LEU A 90 -6.30 3.28 3.33
CA LEU A 90 -5.56 3.27 2.06
C LEU A 90 -6.41 2.67 0.94
N THR A 91 -7.02 1.50 1.17
CA THR A 91 -7.89 0.84 0.18
C THR A 91 -9.06 1.73 -0.20
N LYS A 92 -9.71 2.39 0.78
CA LYS A 92 -10.85 3.30 0.57
C LYS A 92 -10.50 4.46 -0.36
N HIS A 93 -9.34 5.07 -0.17
CA HIS A 93 -8.95 6.30 -0.87
C HIS A 93 -8.25 6.04 -2.21
N VAL A 94 -7.48 4.95 -2.30
CA VAL A 94 -6.75 4.59 -3.54
C VAL A 94 -7.70 4.04 -4.62
N LYS A 95 -8.62 3.12 -4.27
CA LYS A 95 -9.61 2.53 -5.20
C LYS A 95 -9.07 2.34 -6.63
N ASN A 96 -9.68 3.05 -7.60
CA ASN A 96 -9.37 2.97 -9.03
C ASN A 96 -8.18 3.85 -9.46
N LYS A 97 -7.46 4.45 -8.51
CA LYS A 97 -6.32 5.35 -8.77
C LYS A 97 -4.97 4.62 -8.75
N GLY A 98 -4.95 3.37 -8.31
CA GLY A 98 -3.71 2.62 -8.20
C GLY A 98 -3.82 1.45 -7.25
N ILE A 99 -2.71 1.11 -6.61
CA ILE A 99 -2.62 0.02 -5.63
C ILE A 99 -2.07 0.52 -4.29
N ALA A 100 -2.49 -0.14 -3.21
CA ALA A 100 -1.93 0.02 -1.88
C ALA A 100 -1.23 -1.28 -1.46
N VAL A 101 -0.05 -1.15 -0.88
CA VAL A 101 0.86 -2.25 -0.55
C VAL A 101 1.34 -2.09 0.89
N ARG A 102 1.40 -3.17 1.64
CA ARG A 102 2.20 -3.20 2.87
C ARG A 102 3.63 -3.54 2.50
N PHE A 103 4.52 -2.54 2.64
CA PHE A 103 5.90 -2.64 2.20
C PHE A 103 6.78 -3.40 3.20
N GLY A 104 6.51 -3.24 4.51
CA GLY A 104 7.16 -3.95 5.61
C GLY A 104 6.62 -3.44 6.94
N GLY A 105 6.69 -4.16 8.06
CA GLY A 105 6.34 -3.67 9.40
C GLY A 105 5.19 -2.66 9.46
N GLU A 106 5.54 -1.42 9.73
CA GLU A 106 4.68 -0.23 9.73
C GLU A 106 4.78 0.63 8.45
N GLU A 107 5.45 0.11 7.42
CA GLU A 107 5.66 0.80 6.15
C GLU A 107 4.65 0.36 5.09
N PHE A 108 4.14 1.33 4.35
CA PHE A 108 3.20 1.14 3.25
C PHE A 108 3.68 1.85 1.99
N MET A 109 3.24 1.39 0.85
CA MET A 109 3.50 2.07 -0.41
C MET A 109 2.22 2.16 -1.24
N LEU A 110 2.01 3.33 -1.85
CA LEU A 110 1.00 3.53 -2.87
C LEU A 110 1.70 3.68 -4.21
N VAL A 111 1.10 3.11 -5.25
CA VAL A 111 1.44 3.42 -6.64
C VAL A 111 0.19 4.03 -7.26
N LEU A 112 0.25 5.31 -7.60
CA LEU A 112 -0.89 6.12 -8.01
C LEU A 112 -0.74 6.53 -9.47
N LYS A 113 -1.84 6.47 -10.25
CA LYS A 113 -1.88 6.84 -11.66
C LYS A 113 -2.89 7.95 -11.91
N GLY A 114 -2.56 8.84 -12.86
CA GLY A 114 -3.47 9.89 -13.34
C GLY A 114 -3.91 10.85 -12.26
N MET A 115 -3.04 11.12 -11.29
CA MET A 115 -3.23 12.13 -10.23
C MET A 115 -2.11 13.15 -10.30
N ASN A 116 -2.44 14.41 -10.07
CA ASN A 116 -1.43 15.44 -9.89
C ASN A 116 -1.03 15.58 -8.41
N THR A 117 0.02 16.35 -8.15
CA THR A 117 0.59 16.57 -6.80
C THR A 117 -0.45 17.08 -5.80
N ASP A 118 -1.31 18.02 -6.20
CA ASP A 118 -2.35 18.56 -5.32
C ASP A 118 -3.43 17.52 -4.95
N GLU A 119 -3.80 16.68 -5.91
CA GLU A 119 -4.76 15.60 -5.67
C GLU A 119 -4.19 14.54 -4.73
N ILE A 120 -2.91 14.19 -4.89
CA ILE A 120 -2.20 13.28 -3.99
C ILE A 120 -2.14 13.88 -2.59
N GLY A 121 -1.72 15.14 -2.46
CA GLY A 121 -1.65 15.84 -1.17
C GLY A 121 -3.00 15.87 -0.44
N LYS A 122 -4.08 16.23 -1.14
CA LYS A 122 -5.44 16.21 -0.57
C LYS A 122 -5.88 14.82 -0.13
N MET A 123 -5.56 13.79 -0.91
CA MET A 123 -5.87 12.41 -0.56
C MET A 123 -5.13 11.98 0.72
N LEU A 124 -3.82 12.26 0.81
CA LEU A 124 -3.00 11.93 1.99
C LEU A 124 -3.50 12.69 3.23
N GLU A 125 -3.88 13.97 3.10
CA GLU A 125 -4.46 14.74 4.19
C GLU A 125 -5.80 14.17 4.68
N HIS A 126 -6.68 13.72 3.76
CA HIS A 126 -7.92 13.05 4.14
C HIS A 126 -7.67 11.75 4.89
N ILE A 127 -6.73 10.92 4.43
CA ILE A 127 -6.33 9.69 5.11
C ILE A 127 -5.79 10.03 6.52
N ARG A 128 -4.92 11.04 6.64
CA ARG A 128 -4.32 11.46 7.91
C ARG A 128 -5.36 11.89 8.93
N ARG A 129 -6.35 12.67 8.49
CA ARG A 129 -7.46 13.11 9.36
C ARG A 129 -8.32 11.93 9.83
N GLU A 130 -8.76 11.06 8.91
CA GLU A 130 -9.57 9.89 9.29
C GLU A 130 -8.82 8.94 10.22
N TYR A 131 -7.52 8.73 9.97
CA TYR A 131 -6.68 7.88 10.80
C TYR A 131 -6.51 8.44 12.23
N LYS A 132 -6.26 9.74 12.35
CA LYS A 132 -6.19 10.45 13.63
C LYS A 132 -7.51 10.37 14.39
N GLU A 133 -8.64 10.61 13.72
CA GLU A 133 -9.98 10.51 14.31
C GLU A 133 -10.26 9.10 14.84
N TYR A 134 -9.94 8.07 14.07
CA TYR A 134 -10.11 6.67 14.48
C TYR A 134 -9.28 6.35 15.73
N THR A 135 -7.99 6.64 15.73
CA THR A 135 -7.10 6.31 16.86
C THR A 135 -7.44 7.08 18.13
N LYS A 136 -7.91 8.32 17.97
CA LYS A 136 -8.41 9.13 19.08
C LYS A 136 -9.69 8.54 19.70
N HIS A 137 -10.60 8.04 18.87
CA HIS A 137 -11.83 7.38 19.34
C HIS A 137 -11.52 6.08 20.09
N GLU A 138 -10.63 5.25 19.55
CA GLU A 138 -10.36 3.92 20.11
C GLU A 138 -9.60 3.93 21.44
N LYS A 139 -8.57 4.75 21.57
CA LYS A 139 -7.69 4.77 22.76
C LYS A 139 -7.31 6.17 23.25
N ASN A 140 -7.96 7.21 22.74
CA ASN A 140 -7.61 8.60 23.01
C ASN A 140 -6.13 8.92 22.69
N ILE A 141 -5.59 8.30 21.63
CA ILE A 141 -4.25 8.57 21.09
C ILE A 141 -4.36 9.22 19.72
N GLU A 142 -3.38 10.02 19.35
CA GLU A 142 -3.29 10.63 18.05
C GLU A 142 -2.14 10.00 17.28
N CYS A 143 -2.45 9.04 16.40
CA CYS A 143 -1.47 8.49 15.50
C CYS A 143 -1.38 9.33 14.23
N SER A 144 -0.19 9.40 13.66
CA SER A 144 0.08 10.07 12.39
C SER A 144 0.96 9.20 11.50
N PHE A 145 1.20 9.68 10.31
CA PHE A 145 2.17 9.09 9.40
C PHE A 145 2.93 10.17 8.65
N SER A 146 4.12 9.82 8.24
CA SER A 146 4.96 10.61 7.33
C SER A 146 5.04 9.95 5.97
N SER A 147 5.18 10.72 4.90
CA SER A 147 5.33 10.15 3.57
C SER A 147 6.32 10.91 2.68
N GLY A 148 6.94 10.15 1.76
CA GLY A 148 7.73 10.67 0.66
C GLY A 148 7.07 10.33 -0.68
N VAL A 149 6.81 11.33 -1.50
CA VAL A 149 6.15 11.20 -2.80
C VAL A 149 7.17 11.36 -3.92
N GLN A 150 7.33 10.33 -4.74
CA GLN A 150 8.25 10.35 -5.88
C GLN A 150 7.51 10.08 -7.18
N HIS A 151 7.54 11.05 -8.06
CA HIS A 151 7.10 10.87 -9.44
C HIS A 151 8.05 9.94 -10.20
N TYR A 152 7.51 8.96 -10.91
CA TYR A 152 8.30 8.09 -11.78
C TYR A 152 8.76 8.88 -13.01
N THR A 153 10.05 8.88 -13.25
CA THR A 153 10.67 9.42 -14.46
C THR A 153 11.15 8.25 -15.32
N GLU A 154 10.78 8.26 -16.59
CA GLU A 154 11.17 7.23 -17.55
C GLU A 154 12.68 6.94 -17.49
N GLY A 155 13.03 5.66 -17.54
CA GLY A 155 14.42 5.18 -17.53
C GLY A 155 15.04 5.02 -16.15
N ILE A 156 14.39 5.41 -15.04
CA ILE A 156 14.92 5.12 -13.71
C ILE A 156 14.56 3.69 -13.28
N ALA A 157 15.52 3.02 -12.62
CA ALA A 157 15.28 1.69 -12.07
C ALA A 157 14.36 1.76 -10.84
N VAL A 158 13.59 0.68 -10.57
CA VAL A 158 12.72 0.55 -9.39
C VAL A 158 13.47 0.83 -8.08
N THR A 159 14.72 0.38 -7.98
CA THR A 159 15.56 0.61 -6.80
C THR A 159 15.88 2.09 -6.59
N VAL A 160 16.03 2.86 -7.66
CA VAL A 160 16.23 4.32 -7.60
C VAL A 160 14.94 5.02 -7.18
N LEU A 161 13.79 4.59 -7.74
CA LEU A 161 12.47 5.10 -7.34
C LEU A 161 12.25 4.94 -5.83
N TYR A 162 12.54 3.75 -5.28
CA TYR A 162 12.42 3.50 -3.84
C TYR A 162 13.35 4.40 -3.02
N ARG A 163 14.61 4.53 -3.43
CA ARG A 163 15.58 5.38 -2.73
C ARG A 163 15.13 6.84 -2.69
N LEU A 164 14.65 7.38 -3.81
CA LEU A 164 14.17 8.77 -3.88
C LEU A 164 12.92 9.00 -3.02
N ALA A 165 11.98 8.05 -2.98
CA ALA A 165 10.82 8.10 -2.09
C ALA A 165 11.25 8.03 -0.61
N ASP A 166 12.23 7.17 -0.27
CA ASP A 166 12.78 7.03 1.08
C ASP A 166 13.50 8.29 1.56
N GLU A 167 14.32 8.93 0.71
CA GLU A 167 14.97 10.21 1.02
C GLU A 167 13.95 11.30 1.38
N LYS A 168 12.81 11.35 0.67
CA LYS A 168 11.72 12.27 0.96
C LYS A 168 10.97 11.91 2.24
N LEU A 169 10.71 10.63 2.49
CA LEU A 169 10.14 10.15 3.73
C LEU A 169 11.03 10.48 4.92
N TYR A 170 12.34 10.29 4.77
CA TYR A 170 13.30 10.67 5.80
C TYR A 170 13.24 12.18 6.08
N ALA A 171 13.20 13.02 5.05
CA ALA A 171 13.03 14.46 5.20
C ALA A 171 11.71 14.82 5.92
N ALA A 172 10.61 14.13 5.63
CA ALA A 172 9.34 14.32 6.34
C ALA A 172 9.49 14.03 7.84
N LYS A 173 10.20 12.96 8.20
CA LYS A 173 10.48 12.59 9.59
C LYS A 173 11.37 13.61 10.30
N GLU A 174 12.43 14.10 9.65
CA GLU A 174 13.33 15.13 10.19
C GLU A 174 12.65 16.50 10.37
N ARG A 175 11.75 16.86 9.47
CA ARG A 175 10.97 18.12 9.53
C ARG A 175 9.84 18.11 10.56
N GLY A 176 9.74 17.09 11.42
CA GLY A 176 8.79 17.03 12.53
C GLY A 176 7.67 15.99 12.36
N ARG A 177 7.74 15.12 11.34
CA ARG A 177 6.74 14.06 11.07
C ARG A 177 5.37 14.59 10.69
N ASN A 178 4.38 13.70 10.57
CA ASN A 178 2.98 14.03 10.29
C ASN A 178 2.80 14.92 9.05
N GLN A 179 3.55 14.65 7.98
CA GLN A 179 3.59 15.44 6.75
C GLN A 179 4.03 14.62 5.54
N ASP A 180 3.83 15.21 4.38
CA ASP A 180 4.19 14.65 3.09
C ASP A 180 5.29 15.51 2.45
N VAL A 181 6.33 14.88 1.89
CA VAL A 181 7.39 15.58 1.16
C VAL A 181 7.34 15.15 -0.30
N PHE A 182 7.12 16.12 -1.18
CA PHE A 182 7.11 15.97 -2.64
C PHE A 182 8.46 16.34 -3.23
N ASP A 183 9.12 17.38 -2.68
CA ASP A 183 10.42 17.88 -3.10
C ASP A 183 11.34 18.13 -1.90
N LEU A 184 12.63 17.86 -2.09
CA LEU A 184 13.61 18.03 -0.99
C LEU A 184 14.03 19.50 -0.77
N GLU A 185 13.84 20.36 -1.79
CA GLU A 185 14.27 21.76 -1.79
C GLU A 185 13.24 22.73 -1.21
N SER A 186 12.08 22.24 -0.77
CA SER A 186 10.97 23.06 -0.23
C SER A 186 10.91 23.06 1.30
#